data_6b479fcab1e39351847b070ca41e27ff
#
_entry.id   6b479fcab1e39351847b070ca41e27ff
#
_cell.length_a   1.000
_cell.length_b   1.000
_cell.length_c   1.000
_cell.angle_alpha   90.00
_cell.angle_beta   90.00
_cell.angle_gamma   90.00
#
_symmetry.space_group_name_H-M   'P 1'
#
loop_
_entity.id
_entity.type
_entity.pdbx_description
1 polymer ?
#
loop_
_entity_poly.entity_id
_entity_poly.type
_entity_poly.pdbx_seq_one_letter_code
_entity_poly.pdbx_strand_id
1 'polypeptide(L)'
;MQRVKKLEKRKRRLQRSISRGYEKNKKGENYCKTSNIIKKENELLKLNHRLTNIHQNYLHQTTSEIIKREPSFVCIEDLNVKGMMKNRHLSKEVQQQGFYEFRKQIEYKVEWNNILVVIADRFFPSSKLCSCCGSIKKDLKLSDRIYKCECGNIIDRDYQAALNLKQYGENVLKQQS
;
A
#
# COMPACT_ATOMS: atom_id res chain seq x y z
N MET A 1 -10.52 9.02 7.54
CA MET A 1 -11.13 8.39 6.34
C MET A 1 -12.23 9.22 5.64
N GLN A 2 -13.24 9.74 6.33
CA GLN A 2 -14.33 10.54 5.69
C GLN A 2 -13.83 11.77 4.90
N ARG A 3 -12.82 12.48 5.41
CA ARG A 3 -12.23 13.67 4.76
C ARG A 3 -11.61 13.34 3.40
N VAL A 4 -10.85 12.24 3.28
CA VAL A 4 -10.24 11.81 2.02
C VAL A 4 -11.31 11.46 1.00
N LYS A 5 -12.35 10.69 1.38
CA LYS A 5 -13.47 10.35 0.49
C LYS A 5 -14.18 11.60 -0.06
N LYS A 6 -14.36 12.67 0.76
CA LYS A 6 -14.92 13.95 0.30
C LYS A 6 -14.03 14.64 -0.72
N LEU A 7 -12.71 14.68 -0.50
CA LEU A 7 -11.74 15.26 -1.43
C LEU A 7 -11.69 14.49 -2.75
N GLU A 8 -11.66 13.16 -2.70
CA GLU A 8 -11.75 12.30 -3.89
C GLU A 8 -13.03 12.53 -4.71
N LYS A 9 -14.17 12.68 -4.04
CA LYS A 9 -15.45 13.02 -4.72
C LYS A 9 -15.36 14.40 -5.39
N ARG A 10 -14.75 15.40 -4.74
CA ARG A 10 -14.51 16.73 -5.32
C ARG A 10 -13.58 16.64 -6.53
N LYS A 11 -12.48 15.90 -6.44
CA LYS A 11 -11.54 15.63 -7.54
C LYS A 11 -12.28 15.12 -8.78
N ARG A 12 -13.10 14.06 -8.64
CA ARG A 12 -13.88 13.49 -9.75
C ARG A 12 -14.86 14.47 -10.36
N ARG A 13 -15.49 15.34 -9.55
CA ARG A 13 -16.40 16.38 -10.04
C ARG A 13 -15.65 17.43 -10.87
N LEU A 14 -14.48 17.86 -10.40
CA LEU A 14 -13.62 18.80 -11.12
C LEU A 14 -13.15 18.21 -12.45
N GLN A 15 -12.65 16.97 -12.45
CA GLN A 15 -12.23 16.28 -13.66
C GLN A 15 -13.35 16.22 -14.71
N ARG A 16 -14.56 15.82 -14.32
CA ARG A 16 -15.72 15.80 -15.22
C ARG A 16 -16.08 17.20 -15.73
N SER A 17 -15.98 18.23 -14.88
CA SER A 17 -16.25 19.62 -15.27
C SER A 17 -15.23 20.16 -16.26
N ILE A 18 -13.95 19.81 -16.10
CA ILE A 18 -12.87 20.16 -17.03
C ILE A 18 -13.09 19.47 -18.37
N SER A 19 -13.35 18.15 -18.40
CA SER A 19 -13.63 17.40 -19.63
C SER A 19 -14.81 18.00 -20.41
N ARG A 20 -15.92 18.29 -19.73
CA ARG A 20 -17.08 18.96 -20.37
C ARG A 20 -16.73 20.35 -20.87
N GLY A 21 -15.86 21.09 -20.18
CA GLY A 21 -15.37 22.40 -20.62
C GLY A 21 -14.58 22.30 -21.91
N TYR A 22 -13.70 21.33 -22.02
CA TYR A 22 -12.94 21.06 -23.24
C TYR A 22 -13.86 20.69 -24.42
N GLU A 23 -14.79 19.77 -24.22
CA GLU A 23 -15.74 19.37 -25.28
C GLU A 23 -16.58 20.55 -25.78
N LYS A 24 -17.06 21.42 -24.89
CA LYS A 24 -17.84 22.63 -25.27
C LYS A 24 -17.01 23.66 -26.04
N ASN A 25 -15.70 23.70 -25.84
CA ASN A 25 -14.80 24.67 -26.47
C ASN A 25 -13.91 24.03 -27.55
N LYS A 26 -14.33 22.89 -28.07
CA LYS A 26 -13.67 22.24 -29.21
C LYS A 26 -13.93 23.04 -30.49
N LYS A 27 -12.87 23.34 -31.25
CA LYS A 27 -12.92 23.98 -32.57
C LYS A 27 -12.26 23.08 -33.56
N GLY A 28 -13.05 22.40 -34.42
CA GLY A 28 -12.57 21.33 -35.29
C GLY A 28 -11.95 20.19 -34.48
N GLU A 29 -10.69 19.85 -34.75
CA GLU A 29 -9.96 18.83 -34.00
C GLU A 29 -9.24 19.37 -32.76
N ASN A 30 -9.17 20.68 -32.57
CA ASN A 30 -8.42 21.30 -31.48
C ASN A 30 -9.30 21.64 -30.29
N TYR A 31 -8.75 21.41 -29.07
CA TYR A 31 -9.35 21.82 -27.80
C TYR A 31 -8.84 23.19 -27.37
N CYS A 32 -9.71 24.14 -27.13
CA CYS A 32 -9.36 25.48 -26.66
C CYS A 32 -9.45 25.59 -25.15
N LYS A 33 -8.37 26.11 -24.50
CA LYS A 33 -8.37 26.42 -23.09
C LYS A 33 -8.99 27.79 -22.83
N THR A 34 -10.07 27.83 -22.08
CA THR A 34 -10.64 29.08 -21.56
C THR A 34 -10.08 29.38 -20.16
N SER A 35 -10.16 30.65 -19.72
CA SER A 35 -9.75 31.04 -18.36
C SER A 35 -10.42 30.22 -17.27
N ASN A 36 -11.68 29.81 -17.47
CA ASN A 36 -12.42 28.97 -16.52
C ASN A 36 -11.87 27.53 -16.48
N ILE A 37 -11.42 26.98 -17.61
CA ILE A 37 -10.77 25.66 -17.64
C ILE A 37 -9.45 25.74 -16.89
N ILE A 38 -8.62 26.75 -17.14
CA ILE A 38 -7.34 26.96 -16.47
C ILE A 38 -7.52 27.10 -14.94
N LYS A 39 -8.52 27.88 -14.49
CA LYS A 39 -8.82 27.99 -13.04
C LYS A 39 -9.17 26.63 -12.41
N LYS A 40 -9.98 25.81 -13.10
CA LYS A 40 -10.36 24.48 -12.61
C LYS A 40 -9.18 23.49 -12.64
N GLU A 41 -8.31 23.56 -13.64
CA GLU A 41 -7.09 22.76 -13.70
C GLU A 41 -6.17 23.09 -12.52
N ASN A 42 -5.98 24.36 -12.23
CA ASN A 42 -5.17 24.80 -11.07
C ASN A 42 -5.80 24.33 -9.73
N GLU A 43 -7.14 24.37 -9.63
CA GLU A 43 -7.82 23.82 -8.45
C GLU A 43 -7.60 22.30 -8.35
N LEU A 44 -7.68 21.58 -9.46
CA LEU A 44 -7.42 20.13 -9.52
C LEU A 44 -5.99 19.78 -9.11
N LEU A 45 -5.01 20.55 -9.57
CA LEU A 45 -3.60 20.39 -9.17
C LEU A 45 -3.41 20.58 -7.66
N LYS A 46 -3.95 21.66 -7.09
CA LYS A 46 -3.93 21.90 -5.63
C LYS A 46 -4.58 20.78 -4.85
N LEU A 47 -5.70 20.23 -5.36
CA LEU A 47 -6.40 19.13 -4.72
C LEU A 47 -5.62 17.81 -4.79
N ASN A 48 -4.99 17.52 -5.93
CA ASN A 48 -4.11 16.36 -6.08
C ASN A 48 -2.93 16.44 -5.11
N HIS A 49 -2.25 17.59 -5.06
CA HIS A 49 -1.13 17.81 -4.12
C HIS A 49 -1.57 17.60 -2.66
N ARG A 50 -2.74 18.13 -2.29
CA ARG A 50 -3.30 17.91 -0.94
C ARG A 50 -3.58 16.44 -0.63
N LEU A 51 -4.15 15.69 -1.57
CA LEU A 51 -4.39 14.25 -1.41
C LEU A 51 -3.08 13.47 -1.27
N THR A 52 -2.07 13.80 -2.09
CA THR A 52 -0.74 13.21 -2.00
C THR A 52 -0.09 13.48 -0.63
N ASN A 53 -0.15 14.72 -0.15
CA ASN A 53 0.42 15.08 1.15
C ASN A 53 -0.28 14.37 2.32
N ILE A 54 -1.61 14.23 2.27
CA ILE A 54 -2.36 13.46 3.28
C ILE A 54 -1.88 12.01 3.30
N HIS A 55 -1.70 11.40 2.13
CA HIS A 55 -1.24 10.02 2.02
C HIS A 55 0.20 9.86 2.52
N GLN A 56 1.11 10.71 2.08
CA GLN A 56 2.50 10.70 2.53
C GLN A 56 2.60 10.90 4.05
N ASN A 57 1.86 11.87 4.61
CA ASN A 57 1.83 12.09 6.05
C ASN A 57 1.34 10.85 6.82
N TYR A 58 0.32 10.17 6.32
CA TYR A 58 -0.16 8.91 6.90
C TYR A 58 0.94 7.84 6.90
N LEU A 59 1.62 7.64 5.77
CA LEU A 59 2.72 6.68 5.68
C LEU A 59 3.86 7.05 6.65
N HIS A 60 4.24 8.34 6.71
CA HIS A 60 5.27 8.81 7.63
C HIS A 60 4.91 8.58 9.09
N GLN A 61 3.66 8.84 9.48
CA GLN A 61 3.19 8.58 10.84
C GLN A 61 3.23 7.10 11.16
N THR A 62 2.69 6.25 10.26
CA THR A 62 2.65 4.80 10.46
C THR A 62 4.05 4.20 10.57
N THR A 63 4.96 4.56 9.66
CA THR A 63 6.34 4.05 9.69
C THR A 63 7.11 4.58 10.91
N SER A 64 6.89 5.84 11.32
CA SER A 64 7.51 6.37 12.55
C SER A 64 6.97 5.69 13.81
N GLU A 65 5.70 5.33 13.85
CA GLU A 65 5.10 4.61 14.97
C GLU A 65 5.70 3.21 15.13
N ILE A 66 5.97 2.51 14.01
CA ILE A 66 6.65 1.22 14.03
C ILE A 66 8.04 1.36 14.65
N ILE A 67 8.81 2.34 14.21
CA ILE A 67 10.19 2.56 14.69
C ILE A 67 10.24 3.00 16.16
N LYS A 68 9.29 3.83 16.60
CA LYS A 68 9.18 4.27 18.00
C LYS A 68 8.96 3.13 19.01
N ARG A 69 8.54 1.97 18.55
CA ARG A 69 8.41 0.76 19.38
C ARG A 69 9.75 0.06 19.61
N GLU A 70 10.82 0.58 19.02
CA GLU A 70 12.21 0.06 19.14
C GLU A 70 12.29 -1.45 18.91
N PRO A 71 11.75 -1.98 17.80
CA PRO A 71 11.83 -3.41 17.54
C PRO A 71 13.30 -3.80 17.29
N SER A 72 13.70 -4.99 17.72
CA SER A 72 15.04 -5.53 17.43
C SER A 72 15.25 -5.74 15.93
N PHE A 73 14.21 -6.03 15.18
CA PHE A 73 14.21 -6.10 13.72
C PHE A 73 12.82 -5.85 13.15
N VAL A 74 12.78 -5.52 11.85
CA VAL A 74 11.53 -5.41 11.08
C VAL A 74 11.61 -6.38 9.90
N CYS A 75 10.65 -7.30 9.80
CA CYS A 75 10.55 -8.21 8.65
C CYS A 75 9.41 -7.77 7.73
N ILE A 76 9.70 -7.60 6.43
CA ILE A 76 8.73 -7.18 5.42
C ILE A 76 8.77 -8.11 4.20
N GLU A 77 7.65 -8.24 3.49
CA GLU A 77 7.55 -9.02 2.26
C GLU A 77 8.17 -8.29 1.06
N ASP A 78 8.82 -9.04 0.15
CA ASP A 78 9.23 -8.53 -1.16
C ASP A 78 8.05 -8.53 -2.14
N LEU A 79 7.18 -7.54 -2.03
CA LEU A 79 6.00 -7.42 -2.90
C LEU A 79 6.40 -7.02 -4.34
N ASN A 80 5.94 -7.78 -5.33
CA ASN A 80 6.07 -7.42 -6.75
C ASN A 80 5.09 -6.30 -7.14
N VAL A 81 5.34 -5.09 -6.62
CA VAL A 81 4.48 -3.93 -6.86
C VAL A 81 4.35 -3.62 -8.36
N LYS A 82 5.45 -3.75 -9.15
CA LYS A 82 5.42 -3.54 -10.60
C LYS A 82 4.47 -4.53 -11.31
N GLY A 83 4.51 -5.79 -10.89
CA GLY A 83 3.60 -6.83 -11.40
C GLY A 83 2.14 -6.56 -11.04
N MET A 84 1.89 -6.17 -9.79
CA MET A 84 0.54 -5.82 -9.30
C MET A 84 -0.04 -4.61 -10.04
N MET A 85 0.79 -3.62 -10.40
CA MET A 85 0.37 -2.42 -11.17
C MET A 85 -0.05 -2.73 -12.60
N LYS A 86 0.40 -3.86 -13.20
CA LYS A 86 -0.05 -4.28 -14.54
C LYS A 86 -1.50 -4.74 -14.55
N ASN A 87 -2.05 -5.16 -13.42
CA ASN A 87 -3.45 -5.55 -13.32
C ASN A 87 -4.35 -4.31 -13.23
N ARG A 88 -5.14 -4.05 -14.29
CA ARG A 88 -6.04 -2.88 -14.41
C ARG A 88 -7.05 -2.78 -13.24
N HIS A 89 -7.48 -3.90 -12.68
CA HIS A 89 -8.44 -3.93 -11.58
C HIS A 89 -7.82 -3.59 -10.22
N LEU A 90 -6.52 -3.84 -10.04
CA LEU A 90 -5.81 -3.64 -8.78
C LEU A 90 -4.89 -2.42 -8.78
N SER A 91 -4.47 -1.94 -9.96
CA SER A 91 -3.45 -0.90 -10.08
C SER A 91 -3.75 0.37 -9.29
N LYS A 92 -5.01 0.80 -9.27
CA LYS A 92 -5.43 1.97 -8.53
C LYS A 92 -5.33 1.77 -7.02
N GLU A 93 -5.80 0.65 -6.50
CA GLU A 93 -5.72 0.29 -5.08
C GLU A 93 -4.28 0.10 -4.65
N VAL A 94 -3.46 -0.59 -5.44
CA VAL A 94 -2.02 -0.78 -5.21
C VAL A 94 -1.29 0.56 -5.14
N GLN A 95 -1.58 1.47 -6.09
CA GLN A 95 -1.02 2.82 -6.08
C GLN A 95 -1.45 3.61 -4.84
N GLN A 96 -2.71 3.48 -4.42
CA GLN A 96 -3.25 4.16 -3.24
C GLN A 96 -2.68 3.61 -1.92
N GLN A 97 -2.28 2.33 -1.88
CA GLN A 97 -1.63 1.75 -0.70
C GLN A 97 -0.21 2.26 -0.49
N GLY A 98 0.49 2.64 -1.57
CA GLY A 98 1.84 3.20 -1.48
C GLY A 98 2.89 2.22 -0.97
N PHE A 99 2.78 0.93 -1.32
CA PHE A 99 3.68 -0.14 -0.84
C PHE A 99 5.16 0.18 -1.05
N TYR A 100 5.52 0.73 -2.22
CA TYR A 100 6.91 1.12 -2.50
C TYR A 100 7.40 2.21 -1.56
N GLU A 101 6.59 3.25 -1.35
CA GLU A 101 6.94 4.37 -0.46
C GLU A 101 7.00 3.93 1.00
N PHE A 102 6.07 3.07 1.43
CA PHE A 102 6.08 2.48 2.76
C PHE A 102 7.39 1.71 3.01
N ARG A 103 7.76 0.80 2.09
CA ARG A 103 9.00 0.03 2.17
C ARG A 103 10.22 0.95 2.25
N LYS A 104 10.33 1.92 1.32
CA LYS A 104 11.43 2.89 1.30
C LYS A 104 11.53 3.65 2.62
N GLN A 105 10.38 4.06 3.19
CA GLN A 105 10.36 4.76 4.48
C GLN A 105 10.77 3.88 5.65
N ILE A 106 10.41 2.61 5.66
CA ILE A 106 10.90 1.66 6.66
C ILE A 106 12.41 1.50 6.52
N GLU A 107 12.92 1.22 5.31
CA GLU A 107 14.35 0.97 5.06
C GLU A 107 15.24 2.08 5.63
N TYR A 108 15.02 3.36 5.26
CA TYR A 108 15.89 4.43 5.77
C TYR A 108 15.66 4.74 7.25
N LYS A 109 14.45 4.55 7.78
CA LYS A 109 14.18 4.81 9.20
C LYS A 109 14.78 3.75 10.11
N VAL A 110 14.76 2.48 9.72
CA VAL A 110 15.45 1.40 10.48
C VAL A 110 16.95 1.62 10.46
N GLU A 111 17.53 2.02 9.33
CA GLU A 111 18.94 2.37 9.20
C GLU A 111 19.33 3.49 10.17
N TRP A 112 18.57 4.60 10.22
CA TRP A 112 18.83 5.71 11.13
C TRP A 112 18.72 5.36 12.62
N ASN A 113 17.98 4.31 12.95
CA ASN A 113 17.77 3.86 14.34
C ASN A 113 18.54 2.58 14.67
N ASN A 114 19.45 2.13 13.80
CA ASN A 114 20.23 0.90 13.98
C ASN A 114 19.35 -0.34 14.23
N ILE A 115 18.18 -0.40 13.60
CA ILE A 115 17.26 -1.52 13.65
C ILE A 115 17.52 -2.40 12.43
N LEU A 116 17.56 -3.72 12.61
CA LEU A 116 17.76 -4.65 11.50
C LEU A 116 16.51 -4.74 10.62
N VAL A 117 16.70 -4.85 9.30
CA VAL A 117 15.63 -5.14 8.37
C VAL A 117 15.85 -6.48 7.68
N VAL A 118 14.84 -7.33 7.68
CA VAL A 118 14.81 -8.61 6.96
C VAL A 118 13.76 -8.52 5.88
N ILE A 119 14.14 -8.82 4.64
CA ILE A 119 13.20 -8.90 3.52
C ILE A 119 12.92 -10.37 3.27
N ALA A 120 11.67 -10.78 3.50
CA ALA A 120 11.25 -12.16 3.26
C ALA A 120 11.25 -12.46 1.76
N ASP A 121 11.58 -13.71 1.41
CA ASP A 121 11.53 -14.17 0.03
C ASP A 121 10.14 -13.92 -0.58
N ARG A 122 10.12 -13.52 -1.84
CA ARG A 122 8.89 -13.20 -2.59
C ARG A 122 7.89 -14.34 -2.62
N PHE A 123 8.36 -15.56 -2.63
CA PHE A 123 7.52 -16.77 -2.71
C PHE A 123 7.27 -17.41 -1.35
N PHE A 124 7.76 -16.79 -0.27
CA PHE A 124 7.47 -17.27 1.07
C PHE A 124 5.96 -17.23 1.34
N PRO A 125 5.33 -18.37 1.66
CA PRO A 125 3.88 -18.48 1.76
C PRO A 125 3.35 -17.95 3.11
N SER A 126 3.68 -16.70 3.45
CA SER A 126 3.40 -16.08 4.75
C SER A 126 1.95 -16.28 5.23
N SER A 127 0.97 -16.07 4.34
CA SER A 127 -0.46 -16.18 4.67
C SER A 127 -1.01 -17.61 4.58
N LYS A 128 -0.27 -18.55 3.96
CA LYS A 128 -0.71 -19.94 3.77
C LYS A 128 -0.08 -20.93 4.76
N LEU A 129 1.00 -20.53 5.41
CA LEU A 129 1.72 -21.35 6.39
C LEU A 129 1.00 -21.28 7.74
N CYS A 130 0.84 -22.41 8.42
CA CYS A 130 0.33 -22.44 9.79
C CYS A 130 1.45 -22.09 10.77
N SER A 131 1.27 -21.04 11.57
CA SER A 131 2.24 -20.64 12.59
C SER A 131 2.36 -21.64 13.76
N CYS A 132 1.37 -22.55 13.89
CA CYS A 132 1.35 -23.55 14.94
C CYS A 132 2.07 -24.85 14.54
N CYS A 133 1.70 -25.43 13.39
CA CYS A 133 2.20 -26.76 12.98
C CYS A 133 3.06 -26.74 11.71
N GLY A 134 3.26 -25.58 11.05
CA GLY A 134 4.07 -25.45 9.83
C GLY A 134 3.42 -26.01 8.56
N SER A 135 2.19 -26.54 8.60
CA SER A 135 1.52 -27.04 7.40
C SER A 135 1.11 -25.89 6.45
N ILE A 136 1.16 -26.15 5.14
CA ILE A 136 0.79 -25.17 4.11
C ILE A 136 -0.59 -25.48 3.58
N LYS A 137 -1.51 -24.51 3.73
CA LYS A 137 -2.86 -24.60 3.18
C LYS A 137 -2.87 -24.11 1.73
N LYS A 138 -2.98 -25.05 0.76
CA LYS A 138 -2.92 -24.74 -0.68
C LYS A 138 -4.19 -24.06 -1.20
N ASP A 139 -5.35 -24.40 -0.67
CA ASP A 139 -6.69 -24.00 -1.09
C ASP A 139 -7.18 -22.67 -0.50
N LEU A 140 -6.34 -21.96 0.26
CA LEU A 140 -6.68 -20.65 0.85
C LEU A 140 -6.95 -19.60 -0.23
N LYS A 141 -8.19 -19.09 -0.27
CA LYS A 141 -8.61 -18.05 -1.24
C LYS A 141 -8.25 -16.65 -0.75
N LEU A 142 -8.10 -15.71 -1.68
CA LEU A 142 -7.85 -14.31 -1.35
C LEU A 142 -9.00 -13.64 -0.56
N SER A 143 -10.23 -14.15 -0.73
CA SER A 143 -11.41 -13.68 0.00
C SER A 143 -11.45 -14.13 1.46
N ASP A 144 -10.71 -15.18 1.81
CA ASP A 144 -10.74 -15.75 3.15
C ASP A 144 -10.01 -14.84 4.12
N ARG A 145 -10.70 -14.36 5.14
CA ARG A 145 -10.14 -13.51 6.20
C ARG A 145 -9.67 -14.32 7.40
N ILE A 146 -10.26 -15.47 7.61
CA ILE A 146 -9.92 -16.36 8.73
C ILE A 146 -9.14 -17.56 8.19
N TYR A 147 -7.97 -17.78 8.75
CA TYR A 147 -7.17 -18.97 8.51
C TYR A 147 -7.63 -20.10 9.46
N LYS A 148 -7.90 -21.28 8.92
CA LYS A 148 -8.27 -22.48 9.69
C LYS A 148 -7.37 -23.62 9.29
N CYS A 149 -6.70 -24.24 10.26
CA CYS A 149 -5.82 -25.40 10.07
C CYS A 149 -6.43 -26.67 10.69
N GLU A 150 -6.07 -27.81 10.14
CA GLU A 150 -6.46 -29.13 10.69
C GLU A 150 -5.90 -29.36 12.10
N CYS A 151 -4.80 -28.72 12.48
CA CYS A 151 -4.27 -28.75 13.84
C CYS A 151 -5.13 -28.00 14.87
N GLY A 152 -6.27 -27.41 14.46
CA GLY A 152 -7.15 -26.62 15.34
C GLY A 152 -6.83 -25.13 15.40
N ASN A 153 -5.77 -24.65 14.74
CA ASN A 153 -5.46 -23.23 14.72
C ASN A 153 -6.50 -22.46 13.90
N ILE A 154 -7.17 -21.48 14.54
CA ILE A 154 -8.16 -20.58 13.91
C ILE A 154 -7.74 -19.16 14.25
N ILE A 155 -7.36 -18.37 13.24
CA ILE A 155 -6.75 -17.06 13.43
C ILE A 155 -7.08 -16.14 12.24
N ASP A 156 -7.02 -14.81 12.44
CA ASP A 156 -7.04 -13.85 11.33
C ASP A 156 -5.87 -14.10 10.37
N ARG A 157 -6.15 -14.13 9.06
CA ARG A 157 -5.15 -14.47 8.04
C ARG A 157 -3.98 -13.48 7.99
N ASP A 158 -4.26 -12.20 8.16
CA ASP A 158 -3.23 -11.17 8.08
C ASP A 158 -2.35 -11.20 9.33
N TYR A 159 -2.95 -11.52 10.49
CA TYR A 159 -2.20 -11.76 11.72
C TYR A 159 -1.36 -13.04 11.66
N GLN A 160 -1.89 -14.11 11.05
CA GLN A 160 -1.14 -15.33 10.76
C GLN A 160 0.10 -15.03 9.91
N ALA A 161 -0.05 -14.24 8.83
CA ALA A 161 1.05 -13.83 7.97
C ALA A 161 2.11 -13.04 8.76
N ALA A 162 1.69 -12.14 9.64
CA ALA A 162 2.60 -11.36 10.47
C ALA A 162 3.43 -12.25 11.43
N LEU A 163 2.81 -13.28 12.05
CA LEU A 163 3.52 -14.25 12.88
C LEU A 163 4.56 -15.05 12.09
N ASN A 164 4.20 -15.49 10.88
CA ASN A 164 5.10 -16.23 10.02
C ASN A 164 6.28 -15.38 9.53
N LEU A 165 6.05 -14.10 9.21
CA LEU A 165 7.11 -13.15 8.85
C LEU A 165 8.05 -12.89 10.04
N LYS A 166 7.50 -12.74 11.24
CA LYS A 166 8.31 -12.63 12.46
C LYS A 166 9.23 -13.85 12.62
N GLN A 167 8.69 -15.05 12.54
CA GLN A 167 9.46 -16.29 12.65
C GLN A 167 10.51 -16.45 11.54
N TYR A 168 10.15 -16.04 10.30
CA TYR A 168 11.09 -15.99 9.18
C TYR A 168 12.28 -15.09 9.51
N GLY A 169 12.02 -13.87 9.98
CA GLY A 169 13.06 -12.91 10.35
C GLY A 169 13.96 -13.42 11.47
N GLU A 170 13.40 -14.02 12.53
CA GLU A 170 14.15 -14.64 13.63
C GLU A 170 15.08 -15.76 13.14
N ASN A 171 14.60 -16.60 12.22
CA ASN A 171 15.41 -17.69 11.66
C ASN A 171 16.56 -17.18 10.80
N VAL A 172 16.33 -16.15 9.96
CA VAL A 172 17.39 -15.52 9.15
C VAL A 172 18.48 -14.92 10.05
N LEU A 173 18.10 -14.22 11.10
CA LEU A 173 19.06 -13.58 12.00
C LEU A 173 19.87 -14.60 12.80
N LYS A 174 19.25 -15.72 13.25
CA LYS A 174 19.97 -16.83 13.92
C LYS A 174 21.00 -17.52 13.03
N GLN A 175 20.81 -17.51 11.71
CA GLN A 175 21.77 -18.10 10.76
C GLN A 175 22.96 -17.18 10.46
N GLN A 176 22.86 -15.90 10.81
CA GLN A 176 23.90 -14.88 10.59
C GLN A 176 24.73 -14.60 11.86
N SER A 177 24.27 -15.10 13.00
CA SER A 177 24.98 -15.03 14.30
C SER A 177 25.86 -16.23 14.49
#